data_516e9d0fec3606d105108fffe3746b5c
#
_entry.id   516e9d0fec3606d105108fffe3746b5c
#
_cell.length_a   1.000
_cell.length_b   1.000
_cell.length_c   1.000
_cell.angle_alpha   90.00
_cell.angle_beta   90.00
_cell.angle_gamma   90.00
#
_symmetry.space_group_name_H-M   'P 1'
#
loop_
_entity.id
_entity.type
_entity.pdbx_description
1 polymer ?
#
loop_
_entity_poly.entity_id
_entity_poly.type
_entity_poly.pdbx_seq_one_letter_code
_entity_poly.pdbx_strand_id
1 'polypeptide(L)'
;MAQFAADHSEYIFGGPDGPWDMPLSLGRLRVHRDGDGLAVLADGVNPIGLSYIKLIFVDHIREYLAQEVEFQWQGDGQTEGLPPFFRQATVTASRRVTPAVQRVTLAVPDLQALPMDELHVRLLLPMRNRRADLPPVWPVLTASGALSFPRDDDALIVRVYTIRTVDLARGQVEIDFVLHQTDADSAANWAASCRPGDVAGLLGPGGGPMPAAPHLLLLGDETALPAIARILESVPDSTRCDTIIEVDGPDDEQTLARPVEWLHRRGAAPGTTDLLAQALARRQPVDGLYVWAGCEFAAFRALRRHVRSDWNLPRNRHMITAYWRRGVDGEIAEEPHHTPPS
;
A
#
# COMPACT_ATOMS: atom_id res chain seq x y z
N MET A 1 25.18 4.29 -0.04
CA MET A 1 24.70 5.68 -0.11
C MET A 1 24.59 6.22 -1.54
N ALA A 2 25.63 6.13 -2.40
CA ALA A 2 25.51 6.56 -3.80
C ALA A 2 24.36 5.85 -4.55
N GLN A 3 24.17 4.56 -4.29
CA GLN A 3 23.12 3.77 -4.86
C GLN A 3 21.73 4.21 -4.36
N PHE A 4 21.58 4.44 -3.06
CA PHE A 4 20.36 5.02 -2.49
C PHE A 4 19.99 6.34 -3.17
N ALA A 5 20.96 7.26 -3.32
CA ALA A 5 20.73 8.54 -3.99
C ALA A 5 20.35 8.37 -5.48
N ALA A 6 20.98 7.41 -6.19
CA ALA A 6 20.66 7.13 -7.59
C ALA A 6 19.26 6.58 -7.77
N ASP A 7 18.83 5.67 -6.90
CA ASP A 7 17.51 5.05 -6.97
C ASP A 7 16.37 6.01 -6.60
N HIS A 8 16.67 7.02 -5.79
CA HIS A 8 15.72 8.04 -5.32
C HIS A 8 15.96 9.41 -5.95
N SER A 9 16.71 9.49 -7.06
CA SER A 9 17.10 10.75 -7.69
C SER A 9 15.93 11.67 -8.10
N GLU A 10 14.73 11.13 -8.23
CA GLU A 10 13.50 11.91 -8.52
C GLU A 10 12.97 12.65 -7.27
N TYR A 11 13.31 12.19 -6.08
CA TYR A 11 12.84 12.71 -4.79
C TYR A 11 13.95 13.38 -3.98
N ILE A 12 15.21 13.21 -4.40
CA ILE A 12 16.37 13.72 -3.70
C ILE A 12 16.92 14.94 -4.45
N PHE A 13 16.97 16.06 -3.78
CA PHE A 13 17.66 17.26 -4.25
C PHE A 13 19.05 17.32 -3.62
N GLY A 14 20.09 17.38 -4.45
CA GLY A 14 21.47 17.44 -4.00
C GLY A 14 22.45 16.73 -4.94
N GLY A 15 23.73 16.86 -4.66
CA GLY A 15 24.77 16.15 -5.44
C GLY A 15 24.88 14.66 -5.07
N PRO A 16 25.65 13.87 -5.85
CA PRO A 16 25.83 12.44 -5.60
C PRO A 16 26.43 12.12 -4.23
N ASP A 17 27.19 13.04 -3.65
CA ASP A 17 27.81 12.89 -2.34
C ASP A 17 27.04 13.62 -1.21
N GLY A 18 25.88 14.20 -1.50
CA GLY A 18 25.08 14.98 -0.56
C GLY A 18 25.51 16.47 -0.48
N PRO A 19 24.93 17.25 0.41
CA PRO A 19 23.77 16.89 1.25
C PRO A 19 22.52 16.58 0.41
N TRP A 20 21.70 15.68 0.91
CA TRP A 20 20.44 15.33 0.25
C TRP A 20 19.27 15.93 0.99
N ASP A 21 18.34 16.48 0.23
CA ASP A 21 17.10 17.07 0.71
C ASP A 21 15.91 16.34 0.05
N MET A 22 15.05 15.75 0.85
CA MET A 22 13.92 14.95 0.42
C MET A 22 12.64 15.55 1.00
N PRO A 23 11.90 16.38 0.24
CA PRO A 23 10.57 16.79 0.63
C PRO A 23 9.60 15.62 0.48
N LEU A 24 8.80 15.37 1.51
CA LEU A 24 7.78 14.32 1.57
C LEU A 24 6.44 14.96 1.91
N SER A 25 5.33 14.30 1.59
CA SER A 25 3.98 14.77 1.95
C SER A 25 3.81 14.97 3.46
N LEU A 26 4.50 14.15 4.25
CA LEU A 26 4.46 14.16 5.72
C LEU A 26 5.52 15.06 6.37
N GLY A 27 6.38 15.74 5.56
CA GLY A 27 7.45 16.59 6.06
C GLY A 27 8.70 16.57 5.20
N ARG A 28 9.87 16.51 5.82
CA ARG A 28 11.15 16.62 5.12
C ARG A 28 12.23 15.79 5.78
N LEU A 29 13.06 15.13 4.98
CA LEU A 29 14.30 14.50 5.40
C LEU A 29 15.50 15.24 4.78
N ARG A 30 16.51 15.50 5.60
CA ARG A 30 17.81 15.98 5.13
C ARG A 30 18.90 15.05 5.64
N VAL A 31 19.77 14.60 4.75
CA VAL A 31 20.85 13.67 5.05
C VAL A 31 22.17 14.32 4.63
N HIS A 32 23.15 14.32 5.50
CA HIS A 32 24.49 14.81 5.20
C HIS A 32 25.57 13.94 5.88
N ARG A 33 26.78 14.03 5.39
CA ARG A 33 27.93 13.39 6.03
C ARG A 33 28.29 14.12 7.32
N ASP A 34 28.59 13.34 8.36
CA ASP A 34 29.11 13.83 9.62
C ASP A 34 30.29 12.95 10.04
N GLY A 35 31.50 13.42 9.78
CA GLY A 35 32.70 12.61 9.90
C GLY A 35 32.66 11.38 9.02
N ASP A 36 32.86 10.19 9.63
CA ASP A 36 32.73 8.90 8.95
C ASP A 36 31.30 8.36 8.93
N GLY A 37 30.36 9.08 9.54
CA GLY A 37 28.95 8.71 9.65
C GLY A 37 28.01 9.56 8.78
N LEU A 38 26.72 9.39 9.08
CA LEU A 38 25.63 10.18 8.47
C LEU A 38 24.84 10.84 9.57
N ALA A 39 24.54 12.11 9.40
CA ALA A 39 23.54 12.82 10.19
C ALA A 39 22.25 12.97 9.37
N VAL A 40 21.13 12.69 10.02
CA VAL A 40 19.80 12.74 9.43
C VAL A 40 18.94 13.67 10.23
N LEU A 41 18.40 14.70 9.57
CA LEU A 41 17.43 15.61 10.15
C LEU A 41 16.05 15.30 9.58
N ALA A 42 15.12 14.96 10.45
CA ALA A 42 13.73 14.68 10.12
C ALA A 42 12.82 15.79 10.67
N ASP A 43 12.09 16.45 9.79
CA ASP A 43 11.09 17.46 10.13
C ASP A 43 9.71 16.93 9.71
N GLY A 44 8.82 16.64 10.65
CA GLY A 44 7.45 16.20 10.36
C GLY A 44 6.45 17.35 10.42
N VAL A 45 5.43 17.34 9.58
CA VAL A 45 4.32 18.33 9.62
C VAL A 45 3.52 18.24 10.93
N ASN A 46 3.58 17.11 11.60
CA ASN A 46 2.99 16.82 12.91
C ASN A 46 3.71 15.60 13.54
N PRO A 47 3.39 15.19 14.78
CA PRO A 47 4.03 14.04 15.43
C PRO A 47 3.85 12.71 14.67
N ILE A 48 2.71 12.51 14.00
CA ILE A 48 2.47 11.31 13.17
C ILE A 48 3.43 11.32 11.98
N GLY A 49 3.48 12.44 11.24
CA GLY A 49 4.38 12.60 10.09
C GLY A 49 5.85 12.42 10.48
N LEU A 50 6.27 12.96 11.60
CA LEU A 50 7.64 12.79 12.09
C LEU A 50 7.98 11.32 12.37
N SER A 51 7.11 10.59 13.05
CA SER A 51 7.30 9.15 13.31
C SER A 51 7.33 8.34 12.02
N TYR A 52 6.47 8.67 11.06
CA TYR A 52 6.41 8.00 9.76
C TYR A 52 7.70 8.20 8.95
N ILE A 53 8.19 9.44 8.89
CA ILE A 53 9.43 9.78 8.19
C ILE A 53 10.62 9.02 8.79
N LYS A 54 10.71 8.95 10.12
CA LYS A 54 11.75 8.17 10.81
C LYS A 54 11.66 6.68 10.44
N LEU A 55 10.46 6.10 10.48
CA LEU A 55 10.24 4.70 10.11
C LEU A 55 10.64 4.43 8.66
N ILE A 56 10.10 5.19 7.70
CA ILE A 56 10.40 5.03 6.27
C ILE A 56 11.89 5.13 6.04
N PHE A 57 12.56 6.10 6.64
CA PHE A 57 14.00 6.25 6.48
C PHE A 57 14.77 5.04 7.00
N VAL A 58 14.46 4.57 8.21
CA VAL A 58 15.16 3.43 8.83
C VAL A 58 14.94 2.15 8.04
N ASP A 59 13.72 1.89 7.58
CA ASP A 59 13.39 0.70 6.80
C ASP A 59 14.08 0.73 5.44
N HIS A 60 13.98 1.84 4.71
CA HIS A 60 14.61 1.97 3.39
C HIS A 60 16.12 1.94 3.42
N ILE A 61 16.75 2.67 4.35
CA ILE A 61 18.21 2.76 4.37
C ILE A 61 18.86 1.43 4.71
N ARG A 62 18.20 0.58 5.49
CA ARG A 62 18.69 -0.76 5.84
C ARG A 62 18.91 -1.65 4.63
N GLU A 63 18.13 -1.48 3.56
CA GLU A 63 18.29 -2.23 2.31
C GLU A 63 19.62 -1.93 1.59
N TYR A 64 20.18 -0.74 1.84
CA TYR A 64 21.41 -0.25 1.21
C TYR A 64 22.66 -0.37 2.09
N LEU A 65 22.49 -0.79 3.34
CA LEU A 65 23.59 -0.93 4.27
C LEU A 65 24.12 -2.37 4.26
N ALA A 66 25.42 -2.50 4.13
CA ALA A 66 26.08 -3.82 4.12
C ALA A 66 26.17 -4.47 5.51
N GLN A 67 25.82 -3.75 6.56
CA GLN A 67 25.87 -4.19 7.96
C GLN A 67 24.70 -3.56 8.74
N GLU A 68 24.32 -4.19 9.85
CA GLU A 68 23.37 -3.59 10.78
C GLU A 68 23.93 -2.30 11.37
N VAL A 69 23.12 -1.24 11.30
CA VAL A 69 23.45 0.08 11.86
C VAL A 69 22.37 0.44 12.88
N GLU A 70 22.82 0.85 14.04
CA GLU A 70 21.95 1.42 15.06
C GLU A 70 21.68 2.89 14.76
N PHE A 71 20.42 3.27 14.74
CA PHE A 71 19.98 4.65 14.60
C PHE A 71 19.62 5.18 15.98
N GLN A 72 20.10 6.38 16.29
CA GLN A 72 19.76 7.11 17.52
C GLN A 72 19.12 8.43 17.14
N TRP A 73 17.89 8.64 17.56
CA TRP A 73 17.16 9.87 17.33
C TRP A 73 17.26 10.77 18.56
N GLN A 74 17.45 12.09 18.31
CA GLN A 74 17.41 13.13 19.32
C GLN A 74 16.37 14.18 18.92
N GLY A 75 15.76 14.86 19.91
CA GLY A 75 14.72 15.87 19.69
C GLY A 75 13.31 15.33 19.82
N ASP A 76 12.38 15.94 19.09
CA ASP A 76 10.95 15.69 19.21
C ASP A 76 10.54 14.33 18.64
N GLY A 77 9.36 13.89 19.06
CA GLY A 77 8.69 12.65 18.60
C GLY A 77 9.02 11.45 19.49
N GLN A 78 7.99 10.67 19.71
CA GLN A 78 8.09 9.42 20.46
C GLN A 78 8.99 8.43 19.71
N THR A 79 9.88 7.80 20.43
CA THR A 79 10.83 6.83 19.89
C THR A 79 10.53 5.38 20.27
N GLU A 80 9.67 5.17 21.27
CA GLU A 80 9.32 3.84 21.78
C GLU A 80 7.83 3.73 22.07
N GLY A 81 7.29 2.51 22.01
CA GLY A 81 5.89 2.22 22.29
C GLY A 81 5.01 2.12 21.05
N LEU A 82 3.70 2.23 21.22
CA LEU A 82 2.76 2.16 20.10
C LEU A 82 3.00 3.30 19.11
N PRO A 83 3.09 3.00 17.80
CA PRO A 83 3.27 4.04 16.79
C PRO A 83 2.13 5.08 16.83
N PRO A 84 2.40 6.38 16.71
CA PRO A 84 1.36 7.42 16.68
C PRO A 84 0.33 7.23 15.54
N PHE A 85 0.72 6.52 14.47
CA PHE A 85 -0.10 6.16 13.33
C PHE A 85 -0.76 4.77 13.45
N PHE A 86 -0.66 4.12 14.61
CA PHE A 86 -1.35 2.87 14.91
C PHE A 86 -2.73 3.16 15.52
N ARG A 87 -3.73 2.37 15.10
CA ARG A 87 -5.04 2.32 15.75
C ARG A 87 -5.50 0.87 15.90
N GLN A 88 -5.97 0.51 17.08
CA GLN A 88 -6.76 -0.70 17.25
C GLN A 88 -8.19 -0.39 16.83
N ALA A 89 -8.67 -1.08 15.83
CA ALA A 89 -10.02 -0.97 15.31
C ALA A 89 -10.88 -2.16 15.73
N THR A 90 -12.19 -1.96 15.71
CA THR A 90 -13.17 -2.98 16.06
C THR A 90 -14.10 -3.24 14.88
N VAL A 91 -14.33 -4.48 14.52
CA VAL A 91 -15.30 -4.90 13.51
C VAL A 91 -16.70 -4.50 13.97
N THR A 92 -17.41 -3.73 13.14
CA THR A 92 -18.81 -3.37 13.38
C THR A 92 -19.78 -4.08 12.45
N ALA A 93 -19.34 -4.43 11.26
CA ALA A 93 -20.10 -5.23 10.29
C ALA A 93 -19.17 -5.99 9.35
N SER A 94 -19.70 -7.09 8.81
CA SER A 94 -19.06 -7.87 7.75
C SER A 94 -20.14 -8.38 6.80
N ARG A 95 -19.97 -8.14 5.49
CA ARG A 95 -20.96 -8.54 4.47
C ARG A 95 -20.32 -8.98 3.17
N ARG A 96 -20.95 -9.92 2.47
CA ARG A 96 -20.57 -10.31 1.12
C ARG A 96 -20.99 -9.21 0.13
N VAL A 97 -20.06 -8.74 -0.71
CA VAL A 97 -20.32 -7.74 -1.75
C VAL A 97 -20.52 -8.41 -3.10
N THR A 98 -19.64 -9.33 -3.43
CA THR A 98 -19.71 -10.20 -4.62
C THR A 98 -19.33 -11.62 -4.22
N PRO A 99 -19.47 -12.63 -5.08
CA PRO A 99 -18.99 -13.98 -4.76
C PRO A 99 -17.52 -14.03 -4.32
N ALA A 100 -16.69 -13.16 -4.88
CA ALA A 100 -15.25 -13.10 -4.57
C ALA A 100 -14.87 -12.09 -3.47
N VAL A 101 -15.78 -11.19 -3.01
CA VAL A 101 -15.40 -10.07 -2.13
C VAL A 101 -16.22 -10.02 -0.86
N GLN A 102 -15.53 -9.99 0.28
CA GLN A 102 -16.06 -9.72 1.60
C GLN A 102 -15.68 -8.31 2.03
N ARG A 103 -16.65 -7.47 2.42
CA ARG A 103 -16.42 -6.14 2.98
C ARG A 103 -16.55 -6.17 4.48
N VAL A 104 -15.53 -5.64 5.17
CA VAL A 104 -15.52 -5.50 6.62
C VAL A 104 -15.53 -4.03 6.97
N THR A 105 -16.44 -3.62 7.86
CA THR A 105 -16.52 -2.27 8.42
C THR A 105 -15.84 -2.26 9.77
N LEU A 106 -14.89 -1.35 9.95
CA LEU A 106 -14.09 -1.19 11.15
C LEU A 106 -14.36 0.19 11.78
N ALA A 107 -14.71 0.22 13.06
CA ALA A 107 -14.69 1.44 13.86
C ALA A 107 -13.25 1.71 14.29
N VAL A 108 -12.76 2.92 13.99
CA VAL A 108 -11.37 3.32 14.21
C VAL A 108 -11.35 4.55 15.12
N PRO A 109 -10.78 4.45 16.32
CA PRO A 109 -10.62 5.60 17.22
C PRO A 109 -9.78 6.71 16.58
N ASP A 110 -10.13 7.96 16.82
CA ASP A 110 -9.38 9.14 16.37
C ASP A 110 -9.01 9.12 14.87
N LEU A 111 -9.93 8.60 14.03
CA LEU A 111 -9.72 8.43 12.59
C LEU A 111 -9.34 9.76 11.91
N GLN A 112 -9.87 10.89 12.38
CA GLN A 112 -9.59 12.24 11.88
C GLN A 112 -8.13 12.70 12.11
N ALA A 113 -7.39 12.04 13.01
CA ALA A 113 -5.98 12.36 13.24
C ALA A 113 -5.04 11.68 12.23
N LEU A 114 -5.56 10.75 11.42
CA LEU A 114 -4.79 10.02 10.41
C LEU A 114 -4.92 10.72 9.03
N PRO A 115 -3.87 10.68 8.18
CA PRO A 115 -3.91 11.24 6.82
C PRO A 115 -4.74 10.32 5.89
N MET A 116 -6.07 10.41 5.94
CA MET A 116 -7.00 9.51 5.25
C MET A 116 -7.15 9.78 3.74
N ASP A 117 -6.34 10.64 3.16
CA ASP A 117 -6.20 10.89 1.72
C ASP A 117 -5.37 9.84 0.99
N GLU A 118 -4.59 9.05 1.71
CA GLU A 118 -3.85 7.92 1.13
C GLU A 118 -4.73 6.66 0.97
N LEU A 119 -4.33 5.79 0.03
CA LEU A 119 -5.17 4.66 -0.40
C LEU A 119 -5.07 3.44 0.51
N HIS A 120 -3.89 3.15 1.04
CA HIS A 120 -3.58 1.87 1.65
C HIS A 120 -3.37 1.94 3.15
N VAL A 121 -3.59 0.82 3.81
CA VAL A 121 -3.29 0.62 5.23
C VAL A 121 -2.70 -0.77 5.42
N ARG A 122 -1.72 -0.88 6.31
CA ARG A 122 -1.24 -2.20 6.74
C ARG A 122 -2.15 -2.70 7.86
N LEU A 123 -2.89 -3.78 7.56
CA LEU A 123 -3.73 -4.46 8.53
C LEU A 123 -2.93 -5.48 9.32
N LEU A 124 -3.19 -5.53 10.60
CA LEU A 124 -2.62 -6.46 11.57
C LEU A 124 -3.78 -7.28 12.13
N LEU A 125 -3.86 -8.54 11.73
CA LEU A 125 -4.96 -9.40 12.11
C LEU A 125 -4.45 -10.46 13.09
N PRO A 126 -5.06 -10.56 14.29
CA PRO A 126 -4.69 -11.61 15.24
C PRO A 126 -4.94 -12.99 14.64
N MET A 127 -4.00 -13.91 14.82
CA MET A 127 -4.15 -15.30 14.40
C MET A 127 -5.25 -15.98 15.19
N ARG A 128 -5.97 -16.94 14.61
CA ARG A 128 -7.10 -17.62 15.25
C ARG A 128 -6.69 -18.56 16.37
N ASN A 129 -5.52 -19.15 16.26
CA ASN A 129 -4.98 -20.09 17.24
C ASN A 129 -4.45 -19.43 18.51
N ARG A 130 -4.42 -18.08 18.56
CA ARG A 130 -4.02 -17.37 19.77
C ARG A 130 -5.03 -17.53 20.91
N ARG A 131 -4.58 -17.31 22.11
CA ARG A 131 -5.41 -17.31 23.31
C ARG A 131 -6.46 -16.20 23.26
N ALA A 132 -7.73 -16.58 23.14
CA ALA A 132 -8.84 -15.62 23.00
C ALA A 132 -9.11 -14.80 24.28
N ASP A 133 -8.62 -15.27 25.43
CA ASP A 133 -8.78 -14.63 26.75
C ASP A 133 -7.79 -13.47 26.98
N LEU A 134 -6.79 -13.30 26.12
CA LEU A 134 -5.81 -12.22 26.19
C LEU A 134 -6.02 -11.19 25.09
N PRO A 135 -5.76 -9.89 25.32
CA PRO A 135 -5.75 -8.89 24.27
C PRO A 135 -4.62 -9.19 23.26
N PRO A 136 -4.76 -8.80 21.98
CA PRO A 136 -3.66 -8.89 21.03
C PRO A 136 -2.45 -8.06 21.46
N VAL A 137 -1.27 -8.55 21.16
CA VAL A 137 -0.02 -7.79 21.27
C VAL A 137 0.20 -7.07 19.95
N TRP A 138 0.43 -5.76 20.01
CA TRP A 138 0.62 -4.93 18.83
C TRP A 138 2.09 -4.55 18.64
N PRO A 139 2.51 -4.24 17.40
CA PRO A 139 3.87 -3.78 17.13
C PRO A 139 4.18 -2.48 17.87
N VAL A 140 5.43 -2.34 18.26
CA VAL A 140 5.93 -1.14 18.92
C VAL A 140 7.09 -0.54 18.14
N LEU A 141 7.26 0.79 18.23
CA LEU A 141 8.47 1.45 17.79
C LEU A 141 9.60 1.14 18.78
N THR A 142 10.75 0.82 18.23
CA THR A 142 12.00 0.69 18.98
C THR A 142 12.69 2.05 19.09
N ALA A 143 13.72 2.15 19.91
CA ALA A 143 14.55 3.35 20.04
C ALA A 143 15.16 3.81 18.71
N SER A 144 15.40 2.89 17.78
CA SER A 144 15.88 3.21 16.42
C SER A 144 14.81 3.78 15.47
N GLY A 145 13.54 3.81 15.89
CA GLY A 145 12.40 4.20 15.04
C GLY A 145 11.87 3.08 14.14
N ALA A 146 12.41 1.88 14.21
CA ALA A 146 11.91 0.71 13.48
C ALA A 146 10.70 0.09 14.18
N LEU A 147 9.88 -0.66 13.43
CA LEU A 147 8.82 -1.48 14.00
C LEU A 147 9.34 -2.83 14.47
N SER A 148 8.95 -3.20 15.69
CA SER A 148 9.13 -4.54 16.25
C SER A 148 7.78 -5.23 16.32
N PHE A 149 7.63 -6.33 15.60
CA PHE A 149 6.41 -7.14 15.57
C PHE A 149 6.45 -8.26 16.62
N PRO A 150 5.30 -8.59 17.20
CA PRO A 150 5.19 -9.76 18.09
C PRO A 150 5.44 -11.05 17.28
N ARG A 151 5.89 -12.09 17.98
CA ARG A 151 6.26 -13.39 17.41
C ARG A 151 5.54 -14.52 18.13
N ASP A 152 5.75 -15.72 17.66
CA ASP A 152 5.24 -16.98 18.24
C ASP A 152 3.71 -16.95 18.42
N ASP A 153 3.21 -17.18 19.61
CA ASP A 153 1.78 -17.24 19.90
C ASP A 153 1.04 -15.90 19.74
N ASP A 154 1.77 -14.80 19.72
CA ASP A 154 1.25 -13.45 19.49
C ASP A 154 1.47 -12.94 18.07
N ALA A 155 1.98 -13.79 17.16
CA ALA A 155 2.19 -13.43 15.76
C ALA A 155 0.90 -12.88 15.12
N LEU A 156 1.07 -11.97 14.18
CA LEU A 156 -0.02 -11.32 13.46
C LEU A 156 0.04 -11.66 11.97
N ILE A 157 -1.11 -11.78 11.35
CA ILE A 157 -1.21 -11.74 9.89
C ILE A 157 -1.07 -10.28 9.48
N VAL A 158 0.00 -9.93 8.77
CA VAL A 158 0.28 -8.57 8.33
C VAL A 158 0.05 -8.50 6.83
N ARG A 159 -0.85 -7.61 6.37
CA ARG A 159 -1.17 -7.45 4.95
C ARG A 159 -1.50 -5.99 4.64
N VAL A 160 -1.09 -5.54 3.46
CA VAL A 160 -1.52 -4.24 2.93
C VAL A 160 -2.87 -4.38 2.26
N TYR A 161 -3.79 -3.51 2.62
CA TYR A 161 -5.13 -3.44 2.03
C TYR A 161 -5.46 -2.01 1.62
N THR A 162 -6.38 -1.89 0.68
CA THR A 162 -6.96 -0.59 0.33
C THR A 162 -8.09 -0.23 1.31
N ILE A 163 -8.08 0.99 1.80
CA ILE A 163 -9.24 1.57 2.47
C ILE A 163 -10.27 1.91 1.41
N ARG A 164 -11.36 1.15 1.30
CA ARG A 164 -12.41 1.34 0.28
C ARG A 164 -13.24 2.59 0.53
N THR A 165 -13.67 2.82 1.76
CA THR A 165 -14.42 4.01 2.17
C THR A 165 -13.92 4.53 3.50
N VAL A 166 -14.08 5.85 3.69
CA VAL A 166 -13.79 6.54 4.95
C VAL A 166 -15.03 7.34 5.35
N ASP A 167 -15.59 7.03 6.52
CA ASP A 167 -16.67 7.81 7.15
C ASP A 167 -16.11 8.48 8.41
N LEU A 168 -15.61 9.70 8.25
CA LEU A 168 -15.05 10.48 9.37
C LEU A 168 -16.11 10.81 10.42
N ALA A 169 -17.37 10.99 10.02
CA ALA A 169 -18.46 11.33 10.96
C ALA A 169 -18.80 10.18 11.90
N ARG A 170 -18.70 8.94 11.41
CA ARG A 170 -18.90 7.73 12.22
C ARG A 170 -17.60 7.15 12.79
N GLY A 171 -16.44 7.66 12.39
CA GLY A 171 -15.14 7.09 12.74
C GLY A 171 -14.97 5.67 12.19
N GLN A 172 -15.39 5.44 10.94
CA GLN A 172 -15.38 4.10 10.34
C GLN A 172 -14.64 4.08 9.00
N VAL A 173 -14.05 2.93 8.71
CA VAL A 173 -13.51 2.59 7.38
C VAL A 173 -14.10 1.27 6.91
N GLU A 174 -14.20 1.10 5.59
CA GLU A 174 -14.51 -0.20 4.99
C GLU A 174 -13.30 -0.72 4.22
N ILE A 175 -13.07 -2.01 4.32
CA ILE A 175 -11.99 -2.73 3.63
C ILE A 175 -12.58 -3.94 2.92
N ASP A 176 -12.24 -4.09 1.64
CA ASP A 176 -12.64 -5.22 0.82
C ASP A 176 -11.55 -6.28 0.81
N PHE A 177 -11.94 -7.50 1.14
CA PHE A 177 -11.09 -8.68 1.13
C PHE A 177 -11.47 -9.58 -0.03
N VAL A 178 -10.53 -9.84 -0.93
CA VAL A 178 -10.72 -10.86 -1.96
C VAL A 178 -10.62 -12.24 -1.32
N LEU A 179 -11.67 -13.02 -1.50
CA LEU A 179 -11.75 -14.35 -0.94
C LEU A 179 -11.21 -15.39 -1.93
N HIS A 180 -10.33 -16.21 -1.44
CA HIS A 180 -9.79 -17.35 -2.17
C HIS A 180 -9.59 -18.52 -1.19
N GLN A 181 -9.59 -19.72 -1.71
CA GLN A 181 -9.32 -20.89 -0.88
C GLN A 181 -7.85 -20.86 -0.43
N THR A 182 -7.64 -20.82 0.86
CA THR A 182 -6.32 -20.79 1.46
C THR A 182 -6.32 -21.52 2.81
N ASP A 183 -5.14 -21.66 3.38
CA ASP A 183 -4.94 -22.23 4.70
C ASP A 183 -5.66 -21.46 5.80
N ALA A 184 -5.78 -22.05 7.00
CA ALA A 184 -6.60 -21.52 8.09
C ALA A 184 -6.22 -20.11 8.54
N ASP A 185 -4.93 -19.73 8.44
CA ASP A 185 -4.40 -18.48 8.93
C ASP A 185 -4.14 -17.48 7.79
N SER A 186 -5.22 -17.05 7.13
CA SER A 186 -5.17 -16.03 6.08
C SER A 186 -6.08 -14.85 6.37
N ALA A 187 -5.76 -13.68 5.80
CA ALA A 187 -6.60 -12.51 5.90
C ALA A 187 -7.99 -12.73 5.26
N ALA A 188 -8.07 -13.52 4.18
CA ALA A 188 -9.32 -13.90 3.53
C ALA A 188 -10.22 -14.72 4.47
N ASN A 189 -9.65 -15.72 5.17
CA ASN A 189 -10.37 -16.54 6.14
C ASN A 189 -10.76 -15.73 7.38
N TRP A 190 -9.92 -14.81 7.83
CA TRP A 190 -10.26 -13.88 8.90
C TRP A 190 -11.49 -13.06 8.52
N ALA A 191 -11.48 -12.42 7.34
CA ALA A 191 -12.58 -11.59 6.87
C ALA A 191 -13.88 -12.36 6.67
N ALA A 192 -13.80 -13.59 6.13
CA ALA A 192 -14.96 -14.44 5.91
C ALA A 192 -15.66 -14.87 7.20
N SER A 193 -14.99 -14.80 8.33
CA SER A 193 -15.49 -15.33 9.61
C SER A 193 -15.48 -14.35 10.76
N CYS A 194 -14.95 -13.13 10.57
CA CYS A 194 -14.96 -12.10 11.59
C CYS A 194 -16.39 -11.69 11.96
N ARG A 195 -16.56 -11.27 13.21
CA ARG A 195 -17.84 -10.88 13.81
C ARG A 195 -17.73 -9.48 14.43
N PRO A 196 -18.86 -8.77 14.58
CA PRO A 196 -18.87 -7.55 15.37
C PRO A 196 -18.27 -7.78 16.75
N GLY A 197 -17.31 -6.90 17.13
CA GLY A 197 -16.52 -7.01 18.35
C GLY A 197 -15.12 -7.57 18.15
N ASP A 198 -14.83 -8.26 17.05
CA ASP A 198 -13.46 -8.68 16.73
C ASP A 198 -12.57 -7.45 16.49
N VAL A 199 -11.27 -7.60 16.74
CA VAL A 199 -10.33 -6.49 16.64
C VAL A 199 -9.31 -6.71 15.52
N ALA A 200 -8.86 -5.60 14.96
CA ALA A 200 -7.76 -5.52 14.00
C ALA A 200 -6.87 -4.32 14.33
N GLY A 201 -5.58 -4.40 14.02
CA GLY A 201 -4.69 -3.25 14.06
C GLY A 201 -4.61 -2.59 12.68
N LEU A 202 -4.57 -1.25 12.67
CA LEU A 202 -4.29 -0.45 11.49
C LEU A 202 -2.99 0.30 11.70
N LEU A 203 -2.03 0.13 10.78
CA LEU A 203 -0.83 0.95 10.67
C LEU A 203 -0.91 1.76 9.37
N GLY A 204 -0.91 3.04 9.50
CA GLY A 204 -1.04 3.94 8.37
C GLY A 204 -2.17 4.95 8.53
N PRO A 205 -2.73 5.45 7.43
CA PRO A 205 -2.57 5.01 6.03
C PRO A 205 -1.23 5.38 5.38
N GLY A 206 -1.01 4.83 4.18
CA GLY A 206 0.20 5.00 3.37
C GLY A 206 -0.06 4.62 1.91
N GLY A 207 1.01 4.52 1.12
CA GLY A 207 0.94 4.10 -0.29
C GLY A 207 0.95 5.24 -1.30
N GLY A 208 1.18 6.45 -0.82
CA GLY A 208 1.29 7.65 -1.63
C GLY A 208 -0.05 8.30 -2.01
N PRO A 209 0.01 9.51 -2.56
CA PRO A 209 -1.17 10.30 -2.91
C PRO A 209 -1.93 9.67 -4.07
N MET A 210 -3.21 10.01 -4.16
CA MET A 210 -4.02 9.64 -5.31
C MET A 210 -3.47 10.26 -6.60
N PRO A 211 -3.56 9.54 -7.74
CA PRO A 211 -3.05 10.07 -9.00
C PRO A 211 -3.84 11.32 -9.44
N ALA A 212 -3.11 12.33 -9.87
CA ALA A 212 -3.69 13.56 -10.39
C ALA A 212 -3.14 13.82 -11.81
N ALA A 213 -4.01 13.71 -12.81
CA ALA A 213 -3.68 13.97 -14.21
C ALA A 213 -4.96 14.28 -15.00
N PRO A 214 -4.87 14.98 -16.15
CA PRO A 214 -6.03 15.24 -17.01
C PRO A 214 -6.68 13.98 -17.56
N HIS A 215 -5.89 12.92 -17.75
CA HIS A 215 -6.36 11.63 -18.25
C HIS A 215 -5.73 10.50 -17.42
N LEU A 216 -6.56 9.67 -16.80
CA LEU A 216 -6.17 8.48 -16.04
C LEU A 216 -6.55 7.22 -16.83
N LEU A 217 -5.61 6.31 -16.97
CA LEU A 217 -5.87 4.92 -17.35
C LEU A 217 -5.67 4.05 -16.11
N LEU A 218 -6.75 3.48 -15.61
CA LEU A 218 -6.80 2.69 -14.40
C LEU A 218 -6.95 1.20 -14.78
N LEU A 219 -6.02 0.36 -14.35
CA LEU A 219 -6.07 -1.08 -14.60
C LEU A 219 -5.93 -1.87 -13.30
N GLY A 220 -6.67 -2.96 -13.18
CA GLY A 220 -6.52 -3.83 -12.02
C GLY A 220 -7.31 -5.11 -12.09
N ASP A 221 -7.04 -5.98 -11.12
CA ASP A 221 -7.88 -7.13 -10.79
C ASP A 221 -8.76 -6.82 -9.57
N GLU A 222 -9.43 -7.82 -9.01
CA GLU A 222 -10.31 -7.67 -7.84
C GLU A 222 -9.60 -7.01 -6.66
N THR A 223 -8.29 -7.22 -6.51
CA THR A 223 -7.52 -6.68 -5.38
C THR A 223 -7.33 -5.17 -5.48
N ALA A 224 -7.27 -4.64 -6.69
CA ALA A 224 -7.13 -3.22 -6.96
C ALA A 224 -8.47 -2.48 -7.09
N LEU A 225 -9.58 -3.20 -7.26
CA LEU A 225 -10.91 -2.62 -7.44
C LEU A 225 -11.26 -1.59 -6.35
N PRO A 226 -10.99 -1.82 -5.05
CA PRO A 226 -11.26 -0.83 -4.00
C PRO A 226 -10.48 0.47 -4.18
N ALA A 227 -9.23 0.41 -4.64
CA ALA A 227 -8.40 1.59 -4.91
C ALA A 227 -8.91 2.36 -6.13
N ILE A 228 -9.19 1.63 -7.22
CA ILE A 228 -9.79 2.21 -8.43
C ILE A 228 -11.11 2.92 -8.10
N ALA A 229 -11.97 2.29 -7.31
CA ALA A 229 -13.23 2.88 -6.90
C ALA A 229 -13.04 4.22 -6.15
N ARG A 230 -12.11 4.27 -5.17
CA ARG A 230 -11.78 5.51 -4.46
C ARG A 230 -11.18 6.58 -5.37
N ILE A 231 -10.31 6.22 -6.29
CA ILE A 231 -9.74 7.15 -7.27
C ILE A 231 -10.87 7.76 -8.10
N LEU A 232 -11.77 6.93 -8.66
CA LEU A 232 -12.89 7.40 -9.47
C LEU A 232 -13.87 8.31 -8.73
N GLU A 233 -14.04 8.10 -7.42
CA GLU A 233 -14.88 8.94 -6.54
C GLU A 233 -14.20 10.26 -6.17
N SER A 234 -12.86 10.32 -6.21
CA SER A 234 -12.08 11.47 -5.71
C SER A 234 -11.66 12.45 -6.80
N VAL A 235 -11.50 11.98 -8.05
CA VAL A 235 -11.01 12.83 -9.13
C VAL A 235 -12.09 13.77 -9.67
N PRO A 236 -11.73 15.01 -10.08
CA PRO A 236 -12.67 15.97 -10.66
C PRO A 236 -13.42 15.39 -11.87
N ASP A 237 -14.64 15.87 -12.12
CA ASP A 237 -15.44 15.46 -13.29
C ASP A 237 -14.75 15.77 -14.62
N SER A 238 -13.90 16.77 -14.66
CA SER A 238 -13.08 17.12 -15.83
C SER A 238 -11.96 16.12 -16.14
N THR A 239 -11.61 15.24 -15.21
CA THR A 239 -10.60 14.20 -15.42
C THR A 239 -11.20 13.10 -16.29
N ARG A 240 -10.59 12.81 -17.42
CA ARG A 240 -10.93 11.64 -18.22
C ARG A 240 -10.42 10.38 -17.54
N CYS A 241 -11.29 9.39 -17.36
CA CYS A 241 -10.92 8.09 -16.79
C CYS A 241 -11.29 6.97 -17.74
N ASP A 242 -10.30 6.22 -18.21
CA ASP A 242 -10.48 4.94 -18.87
C ASP A 242 -10.15 3.85 -17.84
N THR A 243 -11.12 3.01 -17.51
CA THR A 243 -10.99 2.04 -16.40
C THR A 243 -11.19 0.64 -16.93
N ILE A 244 -10.28 -0.28 -16.56
CA ILE A 244 -10.28 -1.67 -16.99
C ILE A 244 -10.06 -2.54 -15.76
N ILE A 245 -11.01 -3.43 -15.47
CA ILE A 245 -10.92 -4.32 -14.30
C ILE A 245 -11.17 -5.75 -14.72
N GLU A 246 -10.25 -6.63 -14.32
CA GLU A 246 -10.37 -8.08 -14.48
C GLU A 246 -11.04 -8.68 -13.26
N VAL A 247 -12.13 -9.46 -13.48
CA VAL A 247 -12.86 -10.22 -12.47
C VAL A 247 -13.19 -11.61 -13.02
N ASP A 248 -13.72 -12.52 -12.20
CA ASP A 248 -14.09 -13.85 -12.69
C ASP A 248 -15.25 -13.81 -13.69
N GLY A 249 -16.32 -13.10 -13.36
CA GLY A 249 -17.50 -13.00 -14.20
C GLY A 249 -18.41 -11.83 -13.85
N PRO A 250 -19.59 -11.74 -14.50
CA PRO A 250 -20.53 -10.63 -14.29
C PRO A 250 -21.01 -10.48 -12.84
N ASP A 251 -21.05 -11.59 -12.08
CA ASP A 251 -21.49 -11.56 -10.68
C ASP A 251 -20.45 -10.90 -9.75
N ASP A 252 -19.22 -10.73 -10.22
CA ASP A 252 -18.16 -10.04 -9.50
C ASP A 252 -17.99 -8.56 -9.91
N GLU A 253 -18.76 -8.08 -10.87
CA GLU A 253 -18.83 -6.67 -11.20
C GLU A 253 -19.43 -5.85 -10.05
N GLN A 254 -18.92 -4.63 -9.86
CA GLN A 254 -19.47 -3.67 -8.91
C GLN A 254 -19.87 -2.39 -9.62
N THR A 255 -20.87 -1.71 -9.09
CA THR A 255 -21.23 -0.37 -9.58
C THR A 255 -20.19 0.63 -9.08
N LEU A 256 -19.50 1.30 -9.98
CA LEU A 256 -18.52 2.34 -9.69
C LEU A 256 -19.03 3.72 -10.11
N ALA A 257 -18.35 4.77 -9.63
CA ALA A 257 -18.73 6.16 -9.94
C ALA A 257 -18.63 6.53 -11.43
N ARG A 258 -17.86 5.77 -12.21
CA ARG A 258 -17.66 5.99 -13.65
C ARG A 258 -17.67 4.66 -14.40
N PRO A 259 -17.88 4.67 -15.75
CA PRO A 259 -17.90 3.46 -16.58
C PRO A 259 -16.60 2.64 -16.46
N VAL A 260 -16.76 1.33 -16.54
CA VAL A 260 -15.67 0.34 -16.47
C VAL A 260 -15.76 -0.63 -17.63
N GLU A 261 -14.64 -0.93 -18.24
CA GLU A 261 -14.48 -2.09 -19.13
C GLU A 261 -14.16 -3.31 -18.26
N TRP A 262 -15.11 -4.22 -18.12
CA TRP A 262 -14.94 -5.44 -17.37
C TRP A 262 -14.34 -6.54 -18.26
N LEU A 263 -13.32 -7.20 -17.74
CA LEU A 263 -12.67 -8.35 -18.37
C LEU A 263 -12.96 -9.59 -17.53
N HIS A 264 -13.60 -10.60 -18.13
CA HIS A 264 -14.03 -11.80 -17.43
C HIS A 264 -13.07 -12.97 -17.67
N ARG A 265 -12.54 -13.55 -16.60
CA ARG A 265 -11.70 -14.75 -16.64
C ARG A 265 -12.50 -16.03 -16.96
N ARG A 266 -13.81 -16.01 -16.69
CA ARG A 266 -14.75 -17.12 -16.99
C ARG A 266 -14.32 -18.46 -16.38
N GLY A 267 -13.95 -18.44 -15.09
CA GLY A 267 -13.52 -19.60 -14.34
C GLY A 267 -12.03 -19.95 -14.45
N ALA A 268 -11.24 -19.20 -15.23
CA ALA A 268 -9.79 -19.32 -15.15
C ALA A 268 -9.30 -18.80 -13.79
N ALA A 269 -8.32 -19.47 -13.20
CA ALA A 269 -7.80 -19.10 -11.90
C ALA A 269 -7.23 -17.67 -11.91
N PRO A 270 -7.38 -16.90 -10.82
CA PRO A 270 -6.78 -15.56 -10.72
C PRO A 270 -5.28 -15.59 -11.00
N GLY A 271 -4.80 -14.58 -11.74
CA GLY A 271 -3.38 -14.44 -12.10
C GLY A 271 -2.86 -15.46 -13.10
N THR A 272 -3.74 -16.14 -13.86
CA THR A 272 -3.35 -17.05 -14.94
C THR A 272 -3.68 -16.54 -16.33
N THR A 273 -4.32 -15.38 -16.42
CA THR A 273 -4.72 -14.76 -17.69
C THR A 273 -3.77 -13.63 -18.05
N ASP A 274 -3.83 -13.19 -19.30
CA ASP A 274 -3.13 -12.01 -19.82
C ASP A 274 -4.12 -10.90 -20.27
N LEU A 275 -5.36 -10.94 -19.79
CA LEU A 275 -6.45 -10.05 -20.21
C LEU A 275 -6.11 -8.57 -20.04
N LEU A 276 -5.53 -8.18 -18.90
CA LEU A 276 -5.09 -6.79 -18.67
C LEU A 276 -4.01 -6.35 -19.66
N ALA A 277 -3.02 -7.21 -19.93
CA ALA A 277 -1.96 -6.92 -20.88
C ALA A 277 -2.51 -6.81 -22.31
N GLN A 278 -3.42 -7.68 -22.73
CA GLN A 278 -4.09 -7.61 -24.02
C GLN A 278 -4.95 -6.34 -24.16
N ALA A 279 -5.65 -5.96 -23.11
CA ALA A 279 -6.47 -4.75 -23.10
C ALA A 279 -5.60 -3.49 -23.22
N LEU A 280 -4.45 -3.45 -22.53
CA LEU A 280 -3.49 -2.36 -22.61
C LEU A 280 -2.88 -2.27 -24.04
N ALA A 281 -2.48 -3.40 -24.62
CA ALA A 281 -1.85 -3.46 -25.95
C ALA A 281 -2.75 -2.93 -27.09
N ARG A 282 -4.07 -2.89 -26.87
CA ARG A 282 -5.03 -2.31 -27.84
C ARG A 282 -5.15 -0.78 -27.75
N ARG A 283 -4.45 -0.15 -26.84
CA ARG A 283 -4.49 1.29 -26.57
C ARG A 283 -3.22 1.96 -27.03
N GLN A 284 -3.31 3.27 -27.18
CA GLN A 284 -2.16 4.12 -27.47
C GLN A 284 -2.06 5.23 -26.41
N PRO A 285 -0.85 5.62 -26.02
CA PRO A 285 -0.67 6.73 -25.12
C PRO A 285 -1.15 8.05 -25.76
N VAL A 286 -1.72 8.91 -24.94
CA VAL A 286 -2.18 10.24 -25.34
C VAL A 286 -1.54 11.30 -24.44
N ASP A 287 -1.57 12.55 -24.89
CA ASP A 287 -1.06 13.65 -24.08
C ASP A 287 -1.81 13.75 -22.74
N GLY A 288 -1.07 14.03 -21.68
CA GLY A 288 -1.66 14.12 -20.36
C GLY A 288 -1.99 12.79 -19.68
N LEU A 289 -1.71 11.64 -20.33
CA LEU A 289 -1.97 10.32 -19.76
C LEU A 289 -1.12 10.04 -18.50
N TYR A 290 -1.77 9.50 -17.47
CA TYR A 290 -1.14 8.82 -16.34
C TYR A 290 -1.71 7.41 -16.23
N VAL A 291 -0.85 6.41 -16.10
CA VAL A 291 -1.26 5.01 -15.95
C VAL A 291 -1.12 4.60 -14.47
N TRP A 292 -2.23 4.18 -13.88
CA TRP A 292 -2.23 3.61 -12.55
C TRP A 292 -2.68 2.14 -12.63
N ALA A 293 -1.96 1.23 -11.98
CA ALA A 293 -2.36 -0.17 -11.97
C ALA A 293 -1.97 -0.87 -10.65
N GLY A 294 -2.88 -1.75 -10.18
CA GLY A 294 -2.64 -2.72 -9.12
C GLY A 294 -3.12 -4.11 -9.58
N CYS A 295 -2.27 -5.14 -9.54
CA CYS A 295 -2.64 -6.45 -10.03
C CYS A 295 -1.65 -7.54 -9.59
N GLU A 296 -1.90 -8.78 -10.04
CA GLU A 296 -0.98 -9.90 -9.87
C GLU A 296 0.40 -9.61 -10.48
N PHE A 297 1.45 -10.20 -9.91
CA PHE A 297 2.86 -9.96 -10.24
C PHE A 297 3.21 -10.19 -11.73
N ALA A 298 2.68 -11.23 -12.38
CA ALA A 298 2.94 -11.47 -13.80
C ALA A 298 2.29 -10.39 -14.69
N ALA A 299 1.05 -10.01 -14.38
CA ALA A 299 0.36 -8.90 -15.04
C ALA A 299 1.10 -7.57 -14.81
N PHE A 300 1.50 -7.29 -13.56
CA PHE A 300 2.35 -6.12 -13.23
C PHE A 300 3.59 -6.03 -14.12
N ARG A 301 4.36 -7.11 -14.25
CA ARG A 301 5.55 -7.12 -15.11
C ARG A 301 5.23 -6.82 -16.58
N ALA A 302 4.16 -7.41 -17.09
CA ALA A 302 3.72 -7.20 -18.48
C ALA A 302 3.28 -5.76 -18.73
N LEU A 303 2.43 -5.20 -17.85
CA LEU A 303 1.96 -3.81 -17.95
C LEU A 303 3.11 -2.81 -17.83
N ARG A 304 3.99 -3.01 -16.83
CA ARG A 304 5.14 -2.13 -16.59
C ARG A 304 6.11 -2.12 -17.78
N ARG A 305 6.41 -3.28 -18.36
CA ARG A 305 7.23 -3.37 -19.57
C ARG A 305 6.59 -2.64 -20.73
N HIS A 306 5.31 -2.85 -21.01
CA HIS A 306 4.59 -2.20 -22.10
C HIS A 306 4.60 -0.66 -21.94
N VAL A 307 4.26 -0.16 -20.77
CA VAL A 307 4.22 1.29 -20.49
C VAL A 307 5.62 1.93 -20.59
N ARG A 308 6.67 1.25 -20.11
CA ARG A 308 8.03 1.79 -20.11
C ARG A 308 8.76 1.61 -21.44
N SER A 309 8.65 0.44 -22.06
CA SER A 309 9.44 0.09 -23.26
C SER A 309 8.71 0.38 -24.55
N ASP A 310 7.41 0.06 -24.65
CA ASP A 310 6.66 0.22 -25.90
C ASP A 310 6.08 1.63 -26.01
N TRP A 311 5.56 2.20 -24.91
CA TRP A 311 5.04 3.57 -24.89
C TRP A 311 6.09 4.61 -24.52
N ASN A 312 7.24 4.21 -23.97
CA ASN A 312 8.29 5.08 -23.47
C ASN A 312 7.76 6.17 -22.51
N LEU A 313 6.79 5.79 -21.66
CA LEU A 313 6.16 6.73 -20.73
C LEU A 313 7.13 7.00 -19.56
N PRO A 314 7.40 8.27 -19.20
CA PRO A 314 8.33 8.59 -18.14
C PRO A 314 7.81 8.11 -16.76
N ARG A 315 8.72 7.88 -15.82
CA ARG A 315 8.42 7.30 -14.50
C ARG A 315 7.33 8.06 -13.71
N ASN A 316 7.37 9.38 -13.78
CA ASN A 316 6.39 10.25 -13.12
C ASN A 316 5.00 10.25 -13.77
N ARG A 317 4.80 9.48 -14.83
CA ARG A 317 3.52 9.36 -15.56
C ARG A 317 2.88 7.98 -15.39
N HIS A 318 3.38 7.17 -14.51
CA HIS A 318 2.77 5.88 -14.20
C HIS A 318 3.11 5.42 -12.78
N MET A 319 2.15 4.74 -12.15
CA MET A 319 2.32 3.94 -10.93
C MET A 319 1.72 2.56 -11.21
N ILE A 320 2.55 1.56 -11.34
CA ILE A 320 2.13 0.18 -11.59
C ILE A 320 2.73 -0.68 -10.49
N THR A 321 1.89 -1.33 -9.69
CA THR A 321 2.29 -2.04 -8.47
C THR A 321 1.76 -3.48 -8.48
N ALA A 322 2.58 -4.42 -8.05
CA ALA A 322 2.15 -5.77 -7.78
C ALA A 322 1.46 -5.82 -6.41
N TYR A 323 0.19 -6.17 -6.37
CA TYR A 323 -0.58 -6.29 -5.13
C TYR A 323 -0.49 -7.68 -4.51
N TRP A 324 -0.26 -8.68 -5.35
CA TRP A 324 -0.13 -10.05 -4.90
C TRP A 324 0.64 -10.88 -5.93
N ARG A 325 1.09 -12.06 -5.51
CA ARG A 325 1.78 -13.01 -6.36
C ARG A 325 1.21 -14.41 -6.15
N ARG A 326 0.79 -15.06 -7.20
CA ARG A 326 0.26 -16.41 -7.16
C ARG A 326 1.27 -17.39 -6.55
N GLY A 327 0.80 -18.18 -5.57
CA GLY A 327 1.64 -19.19 -4.88
C GLY A 327 2.61 -18.60 -3.85
N VAL A 328 2.48 -17.31 -3.51
CA VAL A 328 3.26 -16.67 -2.46
C VAL A 328 2.29 -16.09 -1.44
N ASP A 329 2.34 -16.58 -0.21
CA ASP A 329 1.62 -16.01 0.91
C ASP A 329 2.50 -14.94 1.60
N GLY A 330 1.95 -13.77 1.84
CA GLY A 330 2.65 -12.70 2.54
C GLY A 330 2.69 -11.37 1.81
N GLU A 331 3.36 -10.37 2.41
CA GLU A 331 3.75 -9.16 1.69
C GLU A 331 4.61 -9.59 0.51
N ILE A 332 4.30 -9.07 -0.68
CA ILE A 332 5.23 -9.17 -1.78
C ILE A 332 6.41 -8.31 -1.33
N ALA A 333 7.55 -8.94 -1.07
CA ALA A 333 8.79 -8.20 -1.03
C ALA A 333 8.88 -7.48 -2.38
N GLU A 334 8.87 -6.14 -2.38
CA GLU A 334 9.17 -5.39 -3.57
C GLU A 334 10.43 -6.03 -4.18
N GLU A 335 10.40 -6.31 -5.50
CA GLU A 335 11.64 -6.73 -6.15
C GLU A 335 12.71 -5.73 -5.71
N PRO A 336 13.83 -6.18 -5.13
CA PRO A 336 14.92 -5.27 -4.86
C PRO A 336 15.17 -4.51 -6.15
N HIS A 337 15.16 -3.19 -6.11
CA HIS A 337 15.28 -2.30 -7.27
C HIS A 337 16.60 -2.53 -8.05
N HIS A 338 17.28 -3.65 -7.83
CA HIS A 338 18.54 -4.07 -8.43
C HIS A 338 18.51 -5.47 -9.00
N THR A 339 18.25 -5.52 -10.31
CA THR A 339 19.02 -6.40 -11.17
C THR A 339 19.83 -5.48 -12.09
N PRO A 340 21.16 -5.44 -12.02
CA PRO A 340 21.96 -4.74 -13.01
C PRO A 340 21.67 -5.38 -14.38
N PRO A 341 21.64 -4.60 -15.46
CA PRO A 341 21.55 -5.18 -16.80
C PRO A 341 22.77 -6.06 -17.02
N SER A 342 22.53 -7.32 -17.37
CA SER A 342 23.53 -8.22 -17.94
C SER A 342 23.91 -7.79 -19.34
#